data_c5516cf1077df295a73da2269038a539
#
_entry.id   c5516cf1077df295a73da2269038a539
#
_cell.length_a   1.000
_cell.length_b   1.000
_cell.length_c   1.000
_cell.angle_alpha   90.00
_cell.angle_beta   90.00
_cell.angle_gamma   90.00
#
_symmetry.space_group_name_H-M   'P 1'
#
loop_
_entity.id
_entity.type
_entity.pdbx_description
1 polymer ?
#
loop_
_entity_poly.entity_id
_entity_poly.type
_entity_poly.pdbx_seq_one_letter_code
_entity_poly.pdbx_strand_id
1 'polypeptide(L)'
;MPELANKLKPVDSEKITINLGFVDLGHIDLLIAEGFYSNRSDFIRTAIRNQLERHGDAVRQSVARRELDLGLRHFSRADLEAVQRRGETLHIQVLGLATIAADVTPDLARATIASLHILGALQATPAIKAALRDRMH
;
A
#
# COMPACT_ATOMS: atom_id res chain seq x y z
N MET A 1 -11.49 21.27 13.58
CA MET A 1 -11.73 21.70 12.21
C MET A 1 -11.80 20.49 11.29
N PRO A 2 -12.95 20.31 10.61
CA PRO A 2 -13.15 19.11 9.79
C PRO A 2 -12.10 18.91 8.71
N GLU A 3 -11.63 19.98 8.08
CA GLU A 3 -10.63 19.91 7.02
C GLU A 3 -9.27 19.41 7.52
N LEU A 4 -8.86 19.85 8.71
CA LEU A 4 -7.63 19.37 9.33
C LEU A 4 -7.74 17.90 9.71
N ALA A 5 -8.89 17.47 10.21
CA ALA A 5 -9.14 16.08 10.53
C ALA A 5 -9.05 15.20 9.28
N ASN A 6 -9.60 15.67 8.13
CA ASN A 6 -9.52 14.95 6.87
C ASN A 6 -8.08 14.84 6.35
N LYS A 7 -7.26 15.89 6.52
CA LYS A 7 -5.85 15.88 6.12
C LYS A 7 -5.01 14.93 6.96
N LEU A 8 -5.44 14.66 8.19
CA LEU A 8 -4.73 13.78 9.12
C LEU A 8 -5.16 12.31 8.99
N LYS A 9 -6.24 12.03 8.27
CA LYS A 9 -6.69 10.65 8.06
C LYS A 9 -5.75 9.93 7.10
N PRO A 10 -5.39 8.66 7.39
CA PRO A 10 -4.65 7.85 6.44
C PRO A 10 -5.42 7.72 5.14
N VAL A 11 -4.71 7.73 4.03
CA VAL A 11 -5.28 7.46 2.71
C VAL A 11 -5.28 5.95 2.51
N ASP A 12 -6.46 5.36 2.39
CA ASP A 12 -6.63 3.90 2.25
C ASP A 12 -6.50 3.40 0.82
N SER A 13 -6.49 4.32 -0.14
CA SER A 13 -6.48 3.98 -1.56
C SER A 13 -5.62 4.97 -2.33
N GLU A 14 -5.15 4.52 -3.48
CA GLU A 14 -4.39 5.33 -4.41
C GLU A 14 -5.12 5.43 -5.73
N LYS A 15 -5.14 6.62 -6.32
CA LYS A 15 -5.75 6.83 -7.63
C LYS A 15 -4.79 6.33 -8.71
N ILE A 16 -5.30 5.46 -9.57
CA ILE A 16 -4.58 4.95 -10.73
C ILE A 16 -5.32 5.39 -11.98
N THR A 17 -4.57 5.88 -12.96
CA THR A 17 -5.14 6.29 -14.25
C THR A 17 -4.66 5.32 -15.33
N ILE A 18 -5.60 4.79 -16.10
CA ILE A 18 -5.30 3.92 -17.24
C ILE A 18 -6.06 4.41 -18.46
N ASN A 19 -5.48 4.18 -19.64
CA ASN A 19 -6.12 4.46 -20.92
C ASN A 19 -6.66 3.16 -21.50
N LEU A 20 -7.94 3.17 -21.90
CA LEU A 20 -8.59 2.03 -22.56
C LEU A 20 -8.95 2.39 -23.98
N GLY A 21 -8.89 1.41 -24.88
CA GLY A 21 -9.37 1.58 -26.24
C GLY A 21 -10.88 1.79 -26.27
N PHE A 22 -11.37 2.46 -27.33
CA PHE A 22 -12.79 2.78 -27.44
C PHE A 22 -13.67 1.54 -27.58
N VAL A 23 -13.17 0.48 -28.19
CA VAL A 23 -13.93 -0.78 -28.32
C VAL A 23 -14.15 -1.42 -26.94
N ASP A 24 -13.12 -1.46 -26.12
CA ASP A 24 -13.22 -1.97 -24.74
C ASP A 24 -14.19 -1.13 -23.91
N LEU A 25 -14.10 0.19 -24.02
CA LEU A 25 -15.04 1.08 -23.34
C LEU A 25 -16.47 0.86 -23.80
N GLY A 26 -16.67 0.65 -25.09
CA GLY A 26 -17.98 0.37 -25.66
C GLY A 26 -18.58 -0.93 -25.12
N HIS A 27 -17.79 -2.00 -25.00
CA HIS A 27 -18.22 -3.25 -24.40
C HIS A 27 -18.63 -3.05 -22.93
N ILE A 28 -17.84 -2.29 -22.18
CA ILE A 28 -18.16 -1.98 -20.77
C ILE A 28 -19.47 -1.19 -20.69
N ASP A 29 -19.63 -0.16 -21.52
CA ASP A 29 -20.85 0.65 -21.53
C ASP A 29 -22.08 -0.16 -21.94
N LEU A 30 -21.92 -1.12 -22.84
CA LEU A 30 -23.01 -2.03 -23.22
C LEU A 30 -23.45 -2.88 -22.03
N LEU A 31 -22.50 -3.45 -21.28
CA LEU A 31 -22.81 -4.25 -20.10
C LEU A 31 -23.50 -3.43 -19.02
N ILE A 32 -23.13 -2.17 -18.86
CA ILE A 32 -23.80 -1.24 -17.95
C ILE A 32 -25.24 -0.99 -18.42
N ALA A 33 -25.42 -0.72 -19.71
CA ALA A 33 -26.75 -0.49 -20.29
C ALA A 33 -27.67 -1.70 -20.12
N GLU A 34 -27.11 -2.92 -20.21
CA GLU A 34 -27.86 -4.18 -20.03
C GLU A 34 -28.08 -4.53 -18.55
N GLY A 35 -27.55 -3.75 -17.61
CA GLY A 35 -27.81 -3.93 -16.19
C GLY A 35 -26.85 -4.88 -15.47
N PHE A 36 -25.77 -5.33 -16.11
CA PHE A 36 -24.79 -6.22 -15.48
C PHE A 36 -23.94 -5.50 -14.42
N TYR A 37 -23.68 -4.21 -14.61
CA TYR A 37 -22.88 -3.38 -13.70
C TYR A 37 -23.52 -2.00 -13.55
N SER A 38 -23.28 -1.36 -12.41
CA SER A 38 -23.88 -0.05 -12.11
C SER A 38 -23.22 1.10 -12.86
N ASN A 39 -21.90 1.01 -13.08
CA ASN A 39 -21.08 2.03 -13.75
C ASN A 39 -19.73 1.45 -14.15
N ARG A 40 -18.91 2.26 -14.81
CA ARG A 40 -17.57 1.82 -15.25
C ARG A 40 -16.69 1.40 -14.09
N SER A 41 -16.71 2.15 -12.99
CA SER A 41 -15.90 1.81 -11.80
C SER A 41 -16.29 0.47 -11.20
N ASP A 42 -17.58 0.15 -11.17
CA ASP A 42 -18.08 -1.13 -10.68
C ASP A 42 -17.55 -2.29 -11.55
N PHE A 43 -17.62 -2.16 -12.86
CA PHE A 43 -17.05 -3.15 -13.78
C PHE A 43 -15.55 -3.34 -13.54
N ILE A 44 -14.81 -2.23 -13.47
CA ILE A 44 -13.35 -2.27 -13.33
C ILE A 44 -12.94 -2.91 -12.01
N ARG A 45 -13.57 -2.54 -10.90
CA ARG A 45 -13.27 -3.12 -9.59
C ARG A 45 -13.60 -4.60 -9.54
N THR A 46 -14.71 -5.00 -10.13
CA THR A 46 -15.10 -6.42 -10.21
C THR A 46 -14.09 -7.21 -11.04
N ALA A 47 -13.69 -6.67 -12.18
CA ALA A 47 -12.69 -7.29 -13.04
C ALA A 47 -11.36 -7.48 -12.30
N ILE A 48 -10.92 -6.47 -11.55
CA ILE A 48 -9.68 -6.54 -10.76
C ILE A 48 -9.80 -7.64 -9.71
N ARG A 49 -10.87 -7.69 -8.95
CA ARG A 49 -11.08 -8.72 -7.92
C ARG A 49 -11.09 -10.12 -8.54
N ASN A 50 -11.78 -10.31 -9.65
CA ASN A 50 -11.83 -11.61 -10.33
C ASN A 50 -10.44 -12.03 -10.80
N GLN A 51 -9.67 -11.12 -11.35
CA GLN A 51 -8.32 -11.43 -11.82
C GLN A 51 -7.37 -11.75 -10.65
N LEU A 52 -7.48 -11.03 -9.54
CA LEU A 52 -6.70 -11.31 -8.33
C LEU A 52 -7.07 -12.68 -7.74
N GLU A 53 -8.35 -13.04 -7.72
CA GLU A 53 -8.78 -14.37 -7.27
C GLU A 53 -8.20 -15.47 -8.15
N ARG A 54 -8.15 -15.26 -9.46
CA ARG A 54 -7.56 -16.22 -10.40
C ARG A 54 -6.10 -16.54 -10.04
N HIS A 55 -5.36 -15.56 -9.53
CA HIS A 55 -3.97 -15.72 -9.11
C HIS A 55 -3.81 -15.93 -7.61
N GLY A 56 -4.90 -16.23 -6.89
CA GLY A 56 -4.90 -16.33 -5.42
C GLY A 56 -3.89 -17.31 -4.87
N ASP A 57 -3.76 -18.49 -5.47
CA ASP A 57 -2.79 -19.49 -5.00
C ASP A 57 -1.35 -19.02 -5.18
N ALA A 58 -1.05 -18.43 -6.34
CA ALA A 58 0.28 -17.89 -6.60
C ALA A 58 0.65 -16.77 -5.62
N VAL A 59 -0.31 -15.90 -5.29
CA VAL A 59 -0.11 -14.83 -4.31
C VAL A 59 0.18 -15.41 -2.93
N ARG A 60 -0.63 -16.37 -2.47
CA ARG A 60 -0.43 -17.00 -1.15
C ARG A 60 0.93 -17.67 -1.03
N GLN A 61 1.36 -18.38 -2.07
CA GLN A 61 2.67 -19.03 -2.09
C GLN A 61 3.81 -18.02 -2.04
N SER A 62 3.68 -16.91 -2.77
CA SER A 62 4.70 -15.85 -2.79
C SER A 62 4.76 -15.11 -1.46
N VAL A 63 3.62 -14.83 -0.82
CA VAL A 63 3.56 -14.20 0.50
C VAL A 63 4.27 -15.07 1.53
N ALA A 64 3.99 -16.37 1.54
CA ALA A 64 4.63 -17.31 2.47
C ALA A 64 6.14 -17.42 2.21
N ARG A 65 6.54 -17.61 0.95
CA ARG A 65 7.95 -17.77 0.58
C ARG A 65 8.80 -16.54 0.90
N ARG A 66 8.23 -15.34 0.70
CA ARG A 66 8.93 -14.07 0.95
C ARG A 66 8.74 -13.54 2.35
N GLU A 67 7.95 -14.22 3.16
CA GLU A 67 7.62 -13.77 4.53
C GLU A 67 7.04 -12.35 4.56
N LEU A 68 6.15 -12.06 3.61
CA LEU A 68 5.51 -10.75 3.53
C LEU A 68 4.39 -10.63 4.56
N ASP A 69 4.36 -9.50 5.26
CA ASP A 69 3.21 -9.15 6.10
C ASP A 69 2.07 -8.67 5.21
N LEU A 70 0.94 -9.34 5.25
CA LEU A 70 -0.22 -8.99 4.45
C LEU A 70 -1.14 -8.02 5.20
N GLY A 71 -1.44 -6.91 4.56
CA GLY A 71 -2.40 -5.93 5.06
C GLY A 71 -1.79 -4.60 5.47
N LEU A 72 -2.18 -4.12 6.67
CA LEU A 72 -1.74 -2.83 7.18
C LEU A 72 -0.69 -3.00 8.28
N ARG A 73 0.43 -2.31 8.13
CA ARG A 73 1.45 -2.24 9.19
C ARG A 73 1.74 -0.78 9.51
N HIS A 74 1.62 -0.44 10.79
CA HIS A 74 1.92 0.90 11.28
C HIS A 74 3.11 0.88 12.23
N PHE A 75 4.06 1.78 12.01
CA PHE A 75 5.25 1.93 12.84
C PHE A 75 5.19 3.28 13.54
N SER A 76 4.91 3.25 14.84
CA SER A 76 4.90 4.45 15.67
C SER A 76 6.31 4.80 16.13
N ARG A 77 6.47 6.02 16.62
CA ARG A 77 7.73 6.45 17.24
C ARG A 77 8.12 5.53 18.41
N ALA A 78 7.14 5.19 19.24
CA ALA A 78 7.37 4.31 20.39
C ALA A 78 7.84 2.92 19.96
N ASP A 79 7.27 2.38 18.86
CA ASP A 79 7.68 1.07 18.32
C ASP A 79 9.15 1.10 17.90
N LEU A 80 9.57 2.14 17.18
CA LEU A 80 10.95 2.26 16.70
C LEU A 80 11.93 2.57 17.83
N GLU A 81 11.53 3.36 18.81
CA GLU A 81 12.37 3.59 20.00
C GLU A 81 12.59 2.30 20.79
N ALA A 82 11.57 1.44 20.87
CA ALA A 82 11.70 0.14 21.52
C ALA A 82 12.68 -0.78 20.77
N VAL A 83 12.62 -0.77 19.43
CA VAL A 83 13.59 -1.51 18.60
C VAL A 83 15.01 -1.01 18.84
N GLN A 84 15.19 0.30 18.88
CA GLN A 84 16.50 0.93 19.14
C GLN A 84 17.04 0.53 20.51
N ARG A 85 16.21 0.56 21.55
CA ARG A 85 16.63 0.17 22.90
C ARG A 85 17.10 -1.28 22.98
N ARG A 86 16.51 -2.17 22.17
CA ARG A 86 16.92 -3.57 22.11
C ARG A 86 18.18 -3.80 21.29
N GLY A 87 18.69 -2.76 20.62
CA GLY A 87 19.82 -2.89 19.72
C GLY A 87 19.52 -3.70 18.46
N GLU A 88 18.24 -3.79 18.08
CA GLU A 88 17.80 -4.55 16.93
C GLU A 88 17.53 -3.64 15.73
N THR A 89 17.34 -4.25 14.58
CA THR A 89 16.89 -3.56 13.36
C THR A 89 15.74 -4.33 12.74
N LEU A 90 14.95 -3.62 11.92
CA LEU A 90 13.80 -4.19 11.23
C LEU A 90 14.08 -4.36 9.75
N HIS A 91 13.65 -5.50 9.23
CA HIS A 91 13.51 -5.74 7.80
C HIS A 91 12.02 -5.76 7.50
N ILE A 92 11.52 -4.66 6.95
CA ILE A 92 10.09 -4.47 6.72
C ILE A 92 9.72 -5.05 5.36
N GLN A 93 8.83 -6.03 5.35
CA GLN A 93 8.33 -6.66 4.13
C GLN A 93 6.81 -6.70 4.21
N VAL A 94 6.14 -5.85 3.42
CA VAL A 94 4.69 -5.66 3.49
C VAL A 94 4.08 -5.78 2.11
N LEU A 95 2.98 -6.54 2.03
CA LEU A 95 2.07 -6.50 0.88
C LEU A 95 0.80 -5.79 1.34
N GLY A 96 0.66 -4.53 0.97
CA GLY A 96 -0.45 -3.67 1.36
C GLY A 96 0.00 -2.26 1.68
N LEU A 97 -0.29 -1.79 2.89
CA LEU A 97 0.05 -0.43 3.31
C LEU A 97 0.95 -0.45 4.53
N ALA A 98 2.12 0.17 4.41
CA ALA A 98 2.98 0.46 5.55
C ALA A 98 2.93 1.95 5.85
N THR A 99 2.80 2.32 7.13
CA THR A 99 2.79 3.71 7.56
C THR A 99 3.84 3.93 8.63
N ILE A 100 4.54 5.05 8.54
CA ILE A 100 5.50 5.49 9.57
C ILE A 100 4.97 6.80 10.13
N ALA A 101 4.83 6.87 11.45
CA ALA A 101 4.27 8.04 12.12
C ALA A 101 5.06 9.30 11.80
N ALA A 102 4.36 10.44 11.71
CA ALA A 102 4.94 11.73 11.33
C ALA A 102 5.97 12.26 12.34
N ASP A 103 5.90 11.82 13.58
CA ASP A 103 6.80 12.23 14.65
C ASP A 103 8.11 11.40 14.72
N VAL A 104 8.25 10.40 13.85
CA VAL A 104 9.50 9.64 13.71
C VAL A 104 10.53 10.53 13.01
N THR A 105 11.73 10.62 13.62
CA THR A 105 12.82 11.40 13.02
C THR A 105 13.58 10.57 11.98
N PRO A 106 14.21 11.21 10.99
CA PRO A 106 15.06 10.49 10.03
C PRO A 106 16.16 9.67 10.70
N ASP A 107 16.77 10.18 11.77
CA ASP A 107 17.82 9.46 12.51
C ASP A 107 17.28 8.19 13.16
N LEU A 108 16.12 8.26 13.79
CA LEU A 108 15.48 7.10 14.39
C LEU A 108 15.11 6.05 13.34
N ALA A 109 14.57 6.49 12.22
CA ALA A 109 14.24 5.61 11.11
C ALA A 109 15.47 4.87 10.58
N ARG A 110 16.56 5.57 10.34
CA ARG A 110 17.80 4.96 9.86
C ARG A 110 18.44 4.03 10.90
N ALA A 111 18.32 4.35 12.17
CA ALA A 111 18.87 3.53 13.24
C ALA A 111 18.13 2.19 13.41
N THR A 112 16.87 2.12 13.01
CA THR A 112 16.00 0.98 13.31
C THR A 112 15.54 0.20 12.09
N ILE A 113 15.45 0.84 10.92
CA ILE A 113 14.96 0.19 9.71
C ILE A 113 16.12 -0.13 8.77
N ALA A 114 16.46 -1.40 8.69
CA ALA A 114 17.58 -1.87 7.87
C ALA A 114 17.18 -1.99 6.39
N SER A 115 15.95 -2.42 6.11
CA SER A 115 15.46 -2.57 4.74
C SER A 115 13.94 -2.46 4.69
N LEU A 116 13.43 -2.01 3.53
CA LEU A 116 11.99 -1.97 3.24
C LEU A 116 11.73 -2.59 1.88
N HIS A 117 10.82 -3.55 1.86
CA HIS A 117 10.26 -4.09 0.63
C HIS A 117 8.74 -3.99 0.74
N ILE A 118 8.14 -3.02 0.05
CA ILE A 118 6.73 -2.73 0.17
C ILE A 118 6.07 -2.85 -1.19
N LEU A 119 5.13 -3.79 -1.29
CA LEU A 119 4.26 -3.95 -2.44
C LEU A 119 2.91 -3.34 -2.07
N GLY A 120 2.59 -2.24 -2.70
CA GLY A 120 1.44 -1.41 -2.38
C GLY A 120 1.88 0.01 -2.13
N ALA A 121 1.75 0.50 -0.90
CA ALA A 121 2.09 1.89 -0.59
C ALA A 121 2.84 2.04 0.72
N LEU A 122 3.74 3.02 0.76
CA LEU A 122 4.39 3.51 1.98
C LEU A 122 3.92 4.94 2.23
N GLN A 123 3.30 5.16 3.38
CA GLN A 123 2.93 6.50 3.84
C GLN A 123 3.90 6.94 4.93
N ALA A 124 4.70 7.93 4.62
CA ALA A 124 5.68 8.52 5.52
C ALA A 124 5.93 9.96 5.07
N THR A 125 6.53 10.77 5.95
CA THR A 125 6.92 12.13 5.57
C THR A 125 7.98 12.08 4.46
N PRO A 126 8.08 13.15 3.64
CA PRO A 126 9.14 13.22 2.62
C PRO A 126 10.55 13.07 3.20
N ALA A 127 10.79 13.59 4.41
CA ALA A 127 12.07 13.47 5.08
C ALA A 127 12.41 12.01 5.41
N ILE A 128 11.44 11.23 5.86
CA ILE A 128 11.61 9.81 6.16
C ILE A 128 11.85 9.02 4.85
N LYS A 129 11.06 9.28 3.82
CA LYS A 129 11.25 8.62 2.52
C LYS A 129 12.64 8.89 1.95
N ALA A 130 13.10 10.13 2.04
CA ALA A 130 14.45 10.50 1.60
C ALA A 130 15.52 9.78 2.40
N ALA A 131 15.36 9.71 3.74
CA ALA A 131 16.30 9.05 4.62
C ALA A 131 16.42 7.54 4.38
N LEU A 132 15.35 6.90 3.92
CA LEU A 132 15.29 5.45 3.73
C LEU A 132 15.43 5.03 2.26
N ARG A 133 15.64 5.97 1.35
CA ARG A 133 15.66 5.69 -0.10
C ARG A 133 16.64 4.58 -0.48
N ASP A 134 17.83 4.58 0.11
CA ASP A 134 18.87 3.58 -0.16
C ASP A 134 18.55 2.21 0.43
N ARG A 135 17.51 2.09 1.24
CA ARG A 135 17.10 0.85 1.92
C ARG A 135 15.80 0.27 1.35
N MET A 136 15.20 0.96 0.40
CA MET A 136 14.00 0.48 -0.31
C MET A 136 14.38 -0.46 -1.44
N HIS A 137 13.62 -1.55 -1.58
CA HIS A 137 13.84 -2.56 -2.61
C HIS A 137 12.58 -2.82 -3.42
#